data_72137021bc68a9615bc80453b28060c4
#
_entry.id   72137021bc68a9615bc80453b28060c4
#
_cell.length_a   1.000
_cell.length_b   1.000
_cell.length_c   1.000
_cell.angle_alpha   90.00
_cell.angle_beta   90.00
_cell.angle_gamma   90.00
#
_symmetry.space_group_name_H-M   'P 1'
#
loop_
_entity.id
_entity.type
_entity.pdbx_description
1 polymer ?
#
loop_
_entity_poly.entity_id
_entity_poly.type
_entity_poly.pdbx_seq_one_letter_code
_entity_poly.pdbx_strand_id
1 'polypeptide(L)'
;MAKTLLPGLRLLRRLGVGSLGGGFRVLLFHDIPKEHFRFFERLLEHILAVRGVITPDQAQALLSGQVPVGCQGKIPMLLTFDDGFQSQARVAEKILDKYGVKAIFFICPGLIDIPPEGQREAIAKYIFDGKHGEDLPGNLRLLSWSEAESLLASGHTIGSHTSFHRRLTGLGPEELQGEVLGSGELLEKRLGISVHWFAYPFGNIESIDPSSYELIRSHYEFSCSGIRGLNSNQTHPLALLRDCMDPMSPLDYQEFVLLGGLDFFYRRRARRLHVMAKNADGIH
;
A
#
# COMPACT_ATOMS: atom_id res chain seq x y z
N MET A 1 11.31 5.08 24.86
CA MET A 1 10.01 5.30 24.18
C MET A 1 8.93 4.25 24.49
N ALA A 2 9.26 2.95 24.66
CA ALA A 2 8.24 1.90 24.92
C ALA A 2 7.39 2.13 26.19
N LYS A 3 7.96 2.63 27.29
CA LYS A 3 7.21 2.86 28.55
C LYS A 3 6.12 3.94 28.45
N THR A 4 6.17 4.85 27.48
CA THR A 4 5.23 5.96 27.30
C THR A 4 4.00 5.59 26.45
N LEU A 5 4.06 4.52 25.65
CA LEU A 5 2.97 4.09 24.78
C LEU A 5 1.95 3.18 25.47
N LEU A 6 2.35 2.47 26.53
CA LEU A 6 1.49 1.55 27.29
C LEU A 6 0.18 2.15 27.81
N PRO A 7 0.16 3.39 28.37
CA PRO A 7 -1.10 4.02 28.80
C PRO A 7 -2.04 4.33 27.63
N GLY A 8 -1.50 4.79 26.49
CA GLY A 8 -2.28 5.05 25.27
C GLY A 8 -2.90 3.78 24.69
N LEU A 9 -2.15 2.70 24.62
CA LEU A 9 -2.63 1.37 24.21
C LEU A 9 -3.75 0.86 25.11
N ARG A 10 -3.62 0.98 26.43
CA ARG A 10 -4.66 0.58 27.40
C ARG A 10 -5.93 1.41 27.24
N LEU A 11 -5.78 2.71 26.97
CA LEU A 11 -6.91 3.62 26.73
C LEU A 11 -7.64 3.25 25.44
N LEU A 12 -6.94 3.05 24.33
CA LEU A 12 -7.54 2.68 23.05
C LEU A 12 -8.29 1.34 23.12
N ARG A 13 -7.72 0.34 23.81
CA ARG A 13 -8.39 -0.95 24.07
C ARG A 13 -9.65 -0.78 24.92
N ARG A 14 -9.62 0.08 25.97
CA ARG A 14 -10.77 0.37 26.82
C ARG A 14 -11.90 1.11 26.11
N LEU A 15 -11.55 1.98 25.16
CA LEU A 15 -12.52 2.72 24.35
C LEU A 15 -13.15 1.87 23.25
N GLY A 16 -12.81 0.57 23.15
CA GLY A 16 -13.33 -0.31 22.12
C GLY A 16 -12.87 0.08 20.70
N VAL A 17 -11.83 0.91 20.60
CA VAL A 17 -11.25 1.26 19.32
C VAL A 17 -10.68 -0.02 18.71
N GLY A 18 -11.25 -0.45 17.60
CA GLY A 18 -10.96 -1.75 16.96
C GLY A 18 -12.11 -2.77 17.05
N SER A 19 -13.23 -2.44 17.68
CA SER A 19 -14.44 -3.28 17.75
C SER A 19 -15.65 -2.71 17.01
N LEU A 20 -15.53 -1.52 16.42
CA LEU A 20 -16.60 -0.92 15.63
C LEU A 20 -16.67 -1.65 14.28
N GLY A 21 -17.68 -2.51 14.12
CA GLY A 21 -17.89 -3.35 12.96
C GLY A 21 -18.02 -2.57 11.65
N GLY A 22 -17.49 -3.14 10.57
CA GLY A 22 -17.71 -2.67 9.19
C GLY A 22 -16.55 -1.91 8.53
N GLY A 23 -15.34 -1.86 9.12
CA GLY A 23 -14.16 -1.26 8.52
C GLY A 23 -12.96 -2.22 8.44
N PHE A 24 -11.93 -1.81 7.71
CA PHE A 24 -10.64 -2.51 7.59
C PHE A 24 -9.50 -1.50 7.52
N ARG A 25 -8.28 -1.96 7.81
CA ARG A 25 -7.07 -1.17 7.60
C ARG A 25 -6.24 -1.74 6.48
N VAL A 26 -5.54 -0.88 5.78
CA VAL A 26 -4.59 -1.28 4.75
C VAL A 26 -3.18 -1.00 5.27
N LEU A 27 -2.36 -2.03 5.32
CA LEU A 27 -0.97 -1.94 5.78
C LEU A 27 -0.05 -1.77 4.58
N LEU A 28 0.81 -0.78 4.65
CA LEU A 28 1.79 -0.46 3.62
C LEU A 28 3.18 -0.89 4.06
N PHE A 29 3.82 -1.72 3.26
CA PHE A 29 5.21 -2.15 3.39
C PHE A 29 6.01 -1.74 2.13
N HIS A 30 7.33 -1.60 2.29
CA HIS A 30 8.27 -1.35 1.20
C HIS A 30 9.29 -2.50 1.14
N ASP A 31 10.57 -2.20 1.00
CA ASP A 31 11.62 -3.23 1.05
C ASP A 31 11.66 -3.96 2.39
N ILE A 32 11.69 -5.30 2.34
CA ILE A 32 11.90 -6.15 3.52
C ILE A 32 13.07 -7.06 3.19
N PRO A 33 14.29 -6.66 3.55
CA PRO A 33 15.49 -7.46 3.29
C PRO A 33 15.44 -8.78 4.08
N LYS A 34 16.16 -9.78 3.59
CA LYS A 34 16.13 -11.16 4.13
C LYS A 34 16.39 -11.24 5.63
N GLU A 35 17.26 -10.41 6.14
CA GLU A 35 17.59 -10.30 7.58
C GLU A 35 16.40 -9.82 8.43
N HIS A 36 15.38 -9.18 7.80
CA HIS A 36 14.17 -8.72 8.46
C HIS A 36 13.00 -9.70 8.36
N PHE A 37 13.12 -10.79 7.62
CA PHE A 37 12.03 -11.76 7.40
C PHE A 37 11.41 -12.28 8.70
N ARG A 38 12.25 -12.63 9.69
CA ARG A 38 11.76 -13.09 11.01
C ARG A 38 10.92 -12.05 11.75
N PHE A 39 11.19 -10.76 11.54
CA PHE A 39 10.46 -9.69 12.19
C PHE A 39 9.12 -9.45 11.49
N PHE A 40 9.11 -9.51 10.14
CA PHE A 40 7.89 -9.46 9.36
C PHE A 40 6.99 -10.66 9.64
N GLU A 41 7.53 -11.87 9.68
CA GLU A 41 6.77 -13.08 9.98
C GLU A 41 6.13 -13.00 11.38
N ARG A 42 6.87 -12.56 12.40
CA ARG A 42 6.32 -12.33 13.74
C ARG A 42 5.20 -11.29 13.76
N LEU A 43 5.35 -10.19 13.01
CA LEU A 43 4.29 -9.20 12.88
C LEU A 43 3.06 -9.80 12.19
N LEU A 44 3.24 -10.56 11.12
CA LEU A 44 2.16 -11.26 10.41
C LEU A 44 1.43 -12.25 11.32
N GLU A 45 2.15 -13.08 12.08
CA GLU A 45 1.56 -14.00 13.05
C GLU A 45 0.72 -13.24 14.11
N HIS A 46 1.23 -12.13 14.61
CA HIS A 46 0.49 -11.27 15.55
C HIS A 46 -0.79 -10.72 14.92
N ILE A 47 -0.73 -10.21 13.68
CA ILE A 47 -1.91 -9.69 12.96
C ILE A 47 -2.94 -10.81 12.75
N LEU A 48 -2.52 -11.99 12.29
CA LEU A 48 -3.40 -13.14 12.08
C LEU A 48 -4.11 -13.56 13.36
N ALA A 49 -3.39 -13.61 14.49
CA ALA A 49 -3.95 -14.02 15.77
C ALA A 49 -4.96 -13.00 16.34
N VAL A 50 -4.71 -11.69 16.16
CA VAL A 50 -5.48 -10.64 16.87
C VAL A 50 -6.55 -9.99 15.98
N ARG A 51 -6.29 -9.83 14.69
CA ARG A 51 -7.12 -9.04 13.75
C ARG A 51 -7.68 -9.86 12.61
N GLY A 52 -6.88 -10.74 12.02
CA GLY A 52 -7.11 -11.39 10.75
C GLY A 52 -6.61 -10.55 9.56
N VAL A 53 -6.38 -11.24 8.46
CA VAL A 53 -5.99 -10.65 7.19
C VAL A 53 -7.08 -10.94 6.16
N ILE A 54 -7.39 -9.96 5.32
CA ILE A 54 -8.36 -10.09 4.23
C ILE A 54 -7.66 -10.04 2.88
N THR A 55 -8.31 -10.66 1.90
CA THR A 55 -7.90 -10.57 0.50
C THR A 55 -8.31 -9.22 -0.13
N PRO A 56 -7.72 -8.83 -1.27
CA PRO A 56 -8.18 -7.67 -2.04
C PRO A 56 -9.70 -7.71 -2.34
N ASP A 57 -10.25 -8.87 -2.74
CA ASP A 57 -11.68 -9.03 -3.04
C ASP A 57 -12.56 -8.81 -1.79
N GLN A 58 -12.09 -9.29 -0.63
CA GLN A 58 -12.80 -9.04 0.63
C GLN A 58 -12.76 -7.57 1.03
N ALA A 59 -11.68 -6.86 0.72
CA ALA A 59 -11.61 -5.41 0.93
C ALA A 59 -12.60 -4.66 0.02
N GLN A 60 -12.72 -5.07 -1.25
CA GLN A 60 -13.74 -4.52 -2.17
C GLN A 60 -15.16 -4.78 -1.64
N ALA A 61 -15.43 -5.98 -1.14
CA ALA A 61 -16.73 -6.30 -0.53
C ALA A 61 -17.03 -5.39 0.67
N LEU A 62 -16.04 -5.13 1.55
CA LEU A 62 -16.20 -4.20 2.68
C LEU A 62 -16.46 -2.76 2.24
N LEU A 63 -15.82 -2.28 1.17
CA LEU A 63 -16.08 -0.97 0.58
C LEU A 63 -17.51 -0.88 0.03
N SER A 64 -18.04 -1.97 -0.52
CA SER A 64 -19.43 -2.07 -1.00
C SER A 64 -20.45 -2.30 0.13
N GLY A 65 -20.01 -2.31 1.40
CA GLY A 65 -20.89 -2.52 2.56
C GLY A 65 -21.22 -4.00 2.87
N GLN A 66 -20.58 -4.93 2.17
CA GLN A 66 -20.73 -6.37 2.43
C GLN A 66 -19.66 -6.80 3.45
N VAL A 67 -20.06 -7.50 4.51
CA VAL A 67 -19.13 -8.00 5.54
C VAL A 67 -18.80 -9.46 5.28
N PRO A 68 -17.57 -9.78 4.83
CA PRO A 68 -17.17 -11.16 4.59
C PRO A 68 -17.24 -12.03 5.85
N VAL A 69 -17.46 -13.32 5.66
CA VAL A 69 -17.45 -14.29 6.76
C VAL A 69 -16.10 -14.27 7.48
N GLY A 70 -16.12 -14.22 8.82
CA GLY A 70 -14.92 -14.17 9.64
C GLY A 70 -14.42 -12.76 9.98
N CYS A 71 -14.99 -11.71 9.37
CA CYS A 71 -14.64 -10.31 9.66
C CYS A 71 -15.52 -9.65 10.73
N GLN A 72 -16.57 -10.34 11.22
CA GLN A 72 -17.51 -9.78 12.18
C GLN A 72 -16.80 -9.44 13.53
N GLY A 73 -17.02 -8.22 14.00
CA GLY A 73 -16.49 -7.76 15.29
C GLY A 73 -14.98 -7.53 15.36
N LYS A 74 -14.29 -7.55 14.19
CA LYS A 74 -12.85 -7.25 14.08
C LYS A 74 -12.63 -6.17 13.02
N ILE A 75 -11.51 -5.48 13.12
CA ILE A 75 -10.97 -4.64 12.03
C ILE A 75 -9.84 -5.44 11.37
N PRO A 76 -10.12 -6.14 10.24
CA PRO A 76 -9.12 -6.93 9.55
C PRO A 76 -8.14 -6.04 8.79
N MET A 77 -7.00 -6.64 8.38
CA MET A 77 -5.92 -5.96 7.70
C MET A 77 -5.79 -6.45 6.26
N LEU A 78 -5.69 -5.53 5.29
CA LEU A 78 -5.23 -5.81 3.93
C LEU A 78 -3.73 -5.47 3.86
N LEU A 79 -2.91 -6.36 3.31
CA LEU A 79 -1.48 -6.10 3.16
C LEU A 79 -1.19 -5.56 1.76
N THR A 80 -0.36 -4.51 1.70
CA THR A 80 0.11 -3.93 0.44
C THR A 80 1.61 -3.67 0.49
N PHE A 81 2.27 -3.79 -0.67
CA PHE A 81 3.70 -3.57 -0.83
C PHE A 81 3.91 -2.60 -1.98
N ASP A 82 4.71 -1.55 -1.79
CA ASP A 82 5.00 -0.53 -2.80
C ASP A 82 6.40 -0.70 -3.40
N ASP A 83 6.66 -0.02 -4.53
CA ASP A 83 7.93 0.11 -5.26
C ASP A 83 8.32 -1.09 -6.13
N GLY A 84 7.86 -2.30 -5.85
CA GLY A 84 8.25 -3.49 -6.59
C GLY A 84 9.68 -3.95 -6.30
N PHE A 85 10.12 -3.92 -5.03
CA PHE A 85 11.42 -4.49 -4.64
C PHE A 85 11.42 -6.03 -4.74
N GLN A 86 12.55 -6.61 -5.16
CA GLN A 86 12.73 -8.06 -5.28
C GLN A 86 12.48 -8.81 -3.97
N SER A 87 12.81 -8.18 -2.84
CA SER A 87 12.57 -8.75 -1.50
C SER A 87 11.09 -9.10 -1.28
N GLN A 88 10.18 -8.36 -1.90
CA GLN A 88 8.73 -8.55 -1.76
C GLN A 88 8.27 -9.88 -2.39
N ALA A 89 8.79 -10.23 -3.57
CA ALA A 89 8.52 -11.54 -4.19
C ALA A 89 9.01 -12.69 -3.29
N ARG A 90 10.16 -12.51 -2.63
CA ARG A 90 10.69 -13.49 -1.66
C ARG A 90 9.87 -13.56 -0.37
N VAL A 91 9.36 -12.42 0.12
CA VAL A 91 8.43 -12.36 1.27
C VAL A 91 7.14 -13.10 0.92
N ALA A 92 6.61 -12.90 -0.29
CA ALA A 92 5.42 -13.61 -0.74
C ALA A 92 5.65 -15.12 -0.75
N GLU A 93 6.69 -15.60 -1.45
CA GLU A 93 7.03 -17.02 -1.56
C GLU A 93 7.32 -17.70 -0.20
N LYS A 94 8.10 -17.03 0.66
CA LYS A 94 8.62 -17.65 1.89
C LYS A 94 7.71 -17.48 3.10
N ILE A 95 6.88 -16.42 3.11
CA ILE A 95 6.08 -16.07 4.28
C ILE A 95 4.59 -16.02 3.92
N LEU A 96 4.16 -15.15 2.98
CA LEU A 96 2.73 -14.98 2.75
C LEU A 96 2.06 -16.27 2.30
N ASP A 97 2.65 -17.01 1.37
CA ASP A 97 2.11 -18.26 0.86
C ASP A 97 2.06 -19.36 1.94
N LYS A 98 3.04 -19.40 2.84
CA LYS A 98 3.06 -20.30 4.00
C LYS A 98 1.82 -20.12 4.90
N TYR A 99 1.35 -18.89 5.05
CA TYR A 99 0.19 -18.55 5.88
C TYR A 99 -1.11 -18.41 5.07
N GLY A 100 -1.10 -18.67 3.76
CA GLY A 100 -2.26 -18.50 2.87
C GLY A 100 -2.73 -17.05 2.74
N VAL A 101 -1.87 -16.08 2.97
CA VAL A 101 -2.17 -14.64 2.93
C VAL A 101 -1.99 -14.12 1.51
N LYS A 102 -2.97 -13.36 1.01
CA LYS A 102 -2.88 -12.66 -0.28
C LYS A 102 -2.77 -11.15 -0.06
N ALA A 103 -1.96 -10.50 -0.89
CA ALA A 103 -1.61 -9.09 -0.78
C ALA A 103 -1.66 -8.41 -2.15
N ILE A 104 -1.58 -7.06 -2.16
CA ILE A 104 -1.42 -6.25 -3.36
C ILE A 104 0.04 -5.79 -3.45
N PHE A 105 0.64 -5.93 -4.62
CA PHE A 105 1.98 -5.43 -4.92
C PHE A 105 1.88 -4.31 -5.96
N PHE A 106 2.17 -3.09 -5.54
CA PHE A 106 2.18 -1.91 -6.38
C PHE A 106 3.57 -1.75 -7.02
N ILE A 107 3.63 -1.89 -8.34
CA ILE A 107 4.88 -2.01 -9.10
C ILE A 107 5.05 -0.80 -10.00
N CYS A 108 6.31 -0.34 -10.15
CA CYS A 108 6.72 0.67 -11.13
C CYS A 108 7.26 -0.01 -12.39
N PRO A 109 6.43 -0.29 -13.41
CA PRO A 109 6.83 -1.13 -14.54
C PRO A 109 7.96 -0.54 -15.37
N GLY A 110 8.07 0.77 -15.48
CA GLY A 110 9.16 1.43 -16.19
C GLY A 110 10.54 1.23 -15.55
N LEU A 111 10.59 0.84 -14.28
CA LEU A 111 11.83 0.54 -13.58
C LEU A 111 12.27 -0.92 -13.73
N ILE A 112 11.36 -1.85 -14.04
CA ILE A 112 11.68 -3.30 -14.15
C ILE A 112 12.63 -3.58 -15.31
N ASP A 113 12.45 -2.92 -16.45
CA ASP A 113 13.24 -3.14 -17.65
C ASP A 113 14.65 -2.49 -17.60
N ILE A 114 14.97 -1.78 -16.50
CA ILE A 114 16.31 -1.21 -16.30
C ILE A 114 17.29 -2.36 -16.03
N PRO A 115 18.41 -2.47 -16.79
CA PRO A 115 19.42 -3.49 -16.56
C PRO A 115 19.95 -3.48 -15.12
N PRO A 116 20.35 -4.65 -14.59
CA PRO A 116 20.77 -4.78 -13.18
C PRO A 116 21.84 -3.79 -12.73
N GLU A 117 22.77 -3.42 -13.62
CA GLU A 117 23.84 -2.44 -13.37
C GLU A 117 23.28 -1.01 -13.19
N GLY A 118 22.17 -0.67 -13.81
CA GLY A 118 21.51 0.64 -13.70
C GLY A 118 20.46 0.74 -12.60
N GLN A 119 19.99 -0.40 -12.08
CA GLN A 119 18.86 -0.40 -11.13
C GLN A 119 19.16 0.39 -9.87
N ARG A 120 20.38 0.30 -9.32
CA ARG A 120 20.70 0.99 -8.06
C ARG A 120 20.62 2.52 -8.20
N GLU A 121 21.10 3.06 -9.31
CA GLU A 121 20.98 4.50 -9.61
C GLU A 121 19.52 4.89 -9.90
N ALA A 122 18.76 4.05 -10.59
CA ALA A 122 17.35 4.30 -10.83
C ALA A 122 16.53 4.29 -9.53
N ILE A 123 16.76 3.33 -8.64
CA ILE A 123 16.15 3.28 -7.31
C ILE A 123 16.49 4.56 -6.52
N ALA A 124 17.77 4.96 -6.49
CA ALA A 124 18.21 6.17 -5.81
C ALA A 124 17.53 7.43 -6.37
N LYS A 125 17.49 7.54 -7.69
CA LYS A 125 16.92 8.69 -8.39
C LYS A 125 15.41 8.80 -8.19
N TYR A 126 14.67 7.70 -8.37
CA TYR A 126 13.22 7.73 -8.49
C TYR A 126 12.51 7.38 -7.18
N ILE A 127 12.95 6.34 -6.48
CA ILE A 127 12.29 5.88 -5.25
C ILE A 127 12.79 6.67 -4.03
N PHE A 128 14.08 6.99 -3.99
CA PHE A 128 14.69 7.74 -2.88
C PHE A 128 14.88 9.24 -3.16
N ASP A 129 14.08 9.80 -4.08
CA ASP A 129 13.94 11.25 -4.33
C ASP A 129 15.27 11.96 -4.66
N GLY A 130 16.07 11.35 -5.54
CA GLY A 130 17.31 11.92 -6.06
C GLY A 130 18.57 11.66 -5.24
N LYS A 131 18.56 10.67 -4.35
CA LYS A 131 19.80 10.20 -3.72
C LYS A 131 20.77 9.60 -4.73
N HIS A 132 22.04 9.45 -4.36
CA HIS A 132 23.00 8.69 -5.14
C HIS A 132 22.93 7.20 -4.79
N GLY A 133 23.21 6.32 -5.76
CA GLY A 133 23.16 4.88 -5.54
C GLY A 133 24.08 4.39 -4.41
N GLU A 134 25.24 5.02 -4.25
CA GLU A 134 26.19 4.71 -3.17
C GLU A 134 25.64 4.98 -1.76
N ASP A 135 24.69 5.92 -1.62
CA ASP A 135 24.08 6.28 -0.34
C ASP A 135 22.93 5.33 0.06
N LEU A 136 22.55 4.39 -0.81
CA LEU A 136 21.45 3.47 -0.52
C LEU A 136 21.90 2.34 0.42
N PRO A 137 21.04 1.94 1.38
CA PRO A 137 21.32 0.82 2.24
C PRO A 137 21.27 -0.52 1.48
N GLY A 138 22.07 -1.48 1.92
CA GLY A 138 21.98 -2.86 1.46
C GLY A 138 22.14 -3.06 -0.06
N ASN A 139 21.61 -4.18 -0.56
CA ASN A 139 21.60 -4.53 -1.97
C ASN A 139 20.16 -4.48 -2.51
N LEU A 140 19.63 -3.26 -2.67
CA LEU A 140 18.31 -3.05 -3.23
C LEU A 140 18.26 -3.49 -4.69
N ARG A 141 17.25 -4.27 -5.05
CA ARG A 141 16.95 -4.73 -6.39
C ARG A 141 15.44 -4.63 -6.64
N LEU A 142 15.08 -4.38 -7.87
CA LEU A 142 13.69 -4.47 -8.31
C LEU A 142 13.37 -5.91 -8.72
N LEU A 143 12.11 -6.30 -8.57
CA LEU A 143 11.63 -7.58 -9.06
C LEU A 143 11.69 -7.64 -10.59
N SER A 144 11.80 -8.82 -11.13
CA SER A 144 11.71 -9.10 -12.56
C SER A 144 10.25 -9.36 -12.98
N TRP A 145 9.99 -9.32 -14.29
CA TRP A 145 8.68 -9.70 -14.84
C TRP A 145 8.29 -11.14 -14.45
N SER A 146 9.23 -12.08 -14.45
CA SER A 146 8.97 -13.46 -14.02
C SER A 146 8.62 -13.57 -12.53
N GLU A 147 9.18 -12.72 -11.67
CA GLU A 147 8.78 -12.63 -10.26
C GLU A 147 7.38 -12.02 -10.11
N ALA A 148 7.01 -11.03 -10.95
CA ALA A 148 5.65 -10.48 -11.00
C ALA A 148 4.62 -11.53 -11.47
N GLU A 149 4.95 -12.32 -12.50
CA GLU A 149 4.13 -13.46 -12.95
C GLU A 149 3.97 -14.52 -11.85
N SER A 150 5.04 -14.80 -11.10
CA SER A 150 4.99 -15.72 -9.96
C SER A 150 4.08 -15.24 -8.83
N LEU A 151 4.07 -13.94 -8.53
CA LEU A 151 3.14 -13.33 -7.59
C LEU A 151 1.68 -13.54 -8.03
N LEU A 152 1.37 -13.31 -9.31
CA LEU A 152 0.03 -13.56 -9.86
C LEU A 152 -0.35 -15.03 -9.79
N ALA A 153 0.55 -15.94 -10.19
CA ALA A 153 0.31 -17.38 -10.16
C ALA A 153 0.04 -17.89 -8.72
N SER A 154 0.64 -17.24 -7.73
CA SER A 154 0.36 -17.50 -6.30
C SER A 154 -0.93 -16.85 -5.81
N GLY A 155 -1.69 -16.12 -6.67
CA GLY A 155 -2.97 -15.50 -6.32
C GLY A 155 -2.84 -14.15 -5.59
N HIS A 156 -1.68 -13.49 -5.69
CA HIS A 156 -1.54 -12.09 -5.28
C HIS A 156 -2.05 -11.16 -6.36
N THR A 157 -2.36 -9.92 -5.99
CA THR A 157 -2.80 -8.88 -6.91
C THR A 157 -1.65 -7.94 -7.27
N ILE A 158 -1.51 -7.61 -8.55
CA ILE A 158 -0.60 -6.55 -9.00
C ILE A 158 -1.40 -5.27 -9.19
N GLY A 159 -0.86 -4.17 -8.68
CA GLY A 159 -1.33 -2.81 -8.88
C GLY A 159 -0.23 -1.93 -9.49
N SER A 160 -0.63 -0.77 -10.01
CA SER A 160 0.30 0.21 -10.56
C SER A 160 0.80 1.18 -9.48
N HIS A 161 2.09 1.53 -9.56
CA HIS A 161 2.74 2.56 -8.71
C HIS A 161 3.39 3.65 -9.55
N THR A 162 2.73 4.07 -10.64
CA THR A 162 3.27 4.91 -11.73
C THR A 162 4.37 4.21 -12.52
N SER A 163 4.77 4.79 -13.67
CA SER A 163 5.82 4.19 -14.50
C SER A 163 7.19 4.24 -13.82
N PHE A 164 7.55 5.40 -13.26
CA PHE A 164 8.89 5.69 -12.73
C PHE A 164 8.89 6.26 -11.32
N HIS A 165 7.86 6.01 -10.51
CA HIS A 165 7.74 6.49 -9.14
C HIS A 165 7.83 8.02 -9.01
N ARG A 166 7.33 8.76 -10.00
CA ARG A 166 7.36 10.23 -9.97
C ARG A 166 6.22 10.80 -9.13
N ARG A 167 6.48 11.91 -8.44
CA ARG A 167 5.44 12.73 -7.84
C ARG A 167 4.52 13.25 -8.94
N LEU A 168 3.19 13.10 -8.78
CA LEU A 168 2.24 13.43 -9.86
C LEU A 168 1.94 14.92 -9.96
N THR A 169 2.12 15.69 -8.87
CA THR A 169 1.96 17.13 -8.90
C THR A 169 3.07 17.81 -9.72
N GLY A 170 2.67 18.78 -10.56
CA GLY A 170 3.60 19.58 -11.35
C GLY A 170 4.13 18.91 -12.62
N LEU A 171 3.63 17.73 -12.98
CA LEU A 171 3.93 17.08 -14.26
C LEU A 171 3.13 17.73 -15.40
N GLY A 172 3.74 17.83 -16.59
CA GLY A 172 3.02 18.18 -17.80
C GLY A 172 2.01 17.08 -18.19
N PRO A 173 0.98 17.42 -19.02
CA PRO A 173 -0.08 16.46 -19.36
C PRO A 173 0.43 15.13 -19.94
N GLU A 174 1.40 15.17 -20.87
CA GLU A 174 1.97 13.98 -21.48
C GLU A 174 2.75 13.13 -20.48
N GLU A 175 3.56 13.75 -19.62
CA GLU A 175 4.29 13.07 -18.56
C GLU A 175 3.34 12.42 -17.57
N LEU A 176 2.27 13.13 -17.17
CA LEU A 176 1.27 12.64 -16.25
C LEU A 176 0.51 11.44 -16.82
N GLN A 177 0.14 11.47 -18.11
CA GLN A 177 -0.44 10.31 -18.81
C GLN A 177 0.52 9.13 -18.83
N GLY A 178 1.79 9.34 -19.14
CA GLY A 178 2.82 8.29 -19.13
C GLY A 178 3.02 7.66 -17.76
N GLU A 179 2.98 8.46 -16.69
CA GLU A 179 3.11 7.95 -15.32
C GLU A 179 1.86 7.20 -14.84
N VAL A 180 0.66 7.69 -15.13
CA VAL A 180 -0.59 7.11 -14.61
C VAL A 180 -1.15 6.05 -15.54
N LEU A 181 -1.51 6.41 -16.79
CA LEU A 181 -2.14 5.46 -17.73
C LEU A 181 -1.11 4.49 -18.30
N GLY A 182 0.03 5.01 -18.78
CA GLY A 182 1.08 4.19 -19.38
C GLY A 182 1.61 3.10 -18.46
N SER A 183 1.62 3.33 -17.14
CA SER A 183 2.03 2.30 -16.17
C SER A 183 1.02 1.15 -16.09
N GLY A 184 -0.28 1.44 -16.06
CA GLY A 184 -1.34 0.42 -16.08
C GLY A 184 -1.31 -0.37 -17.37
N GLU A 185 -1.31 0.30 -18.51
CA GLU A 185 -1.27 -0.31 -19.85
C GLU A 185 -0.04 -1.23 -20.05
N LEU A 186 1.13 -0.82 -19.52
CA LEU A 186 2.34 -1.64 -19.59
C LEU A 186 2.21 -2.90 -18.74
N LEU A 187 1.69 -2.82 -17.52
CA LEU A 187 1.42 -3.97 -16.66
C LEU A 187 0.41 -4.92 -17.31
N GLU A 188 -0.69 -4.40 -17.81
CA GLU A 188 -1.75 -5.17 -18.48
C GLU A 188 -1.21 -5.93 -19.69
N LYS A 189 -0.46 -5.23 -20.53
CA LYS A 189 0.18 -5.81 -21.72
C LYS A 189 1.19 -6.90 -21.39
N ARG A 190 2.02 -6.70 -20.36
CA ARG A 190 3.12 -7.63 -20.01
C ARG A 190 2.62 -8.85 -19.24
N LEU A 191 1.60 -8.68 -18.41
CA LEU A 191 1.13 -9.73 -17.50
C LEU A 191 -0.18 -10.38 -17.96
N GLY A 192 -0.85 -9.83 -18.99
CA GLY A 192 -2.11 -10.40 -19.51
C GLY A 192 -3.29 -10.27 -18.54
N ILE A 193 -3.31 -9.25 -17.71
CA ILE A 193 -4.34 -9.00 -16.67
C ILE A 193 -5.00 -7.64 -16.89
N SER A 194 -6.10 -7.36 -16.17
CA SER A 194 -6.59 -6.01 -15.94
C SER A 194 -6.04 -5.47 -14.63
N VAL A 195 -5.61 -4.20 -14.60
CA VAL A 195 -5.02 -3.55 -13.42
C VAL A 195 -6.02 -2.57 -12.82
N HIS A 196 -6.69 -2.96 -11.74
CA HIS A 196 -7.74 -2.17 -11.07
C HIS A 196 -7.22 -1.31 -9.93
N TRP A 197 -6.02 -1.62 -9.39
CA TRP A 197 -5.45 -1.00 -8.20
C TRP A 197 -4.30 -0.07 -8.54
N PHE A 198 -4.32 1.11 -7.94
CA PHE A 198 -3.28 2.12 -8.06
C PHE A 198 -2.82 2.60 -6.69
N ALA A 199 -1.54 2.90 -6.54
CA ALA A 199 -1.01 3.67 -5.42
C ALA A 199 -0.12 4.78 -5.97
N TYR A 200 -0.35 6.02 -5.56
CA TYR A 200 0.51 7.11 -6.02
C TYR A 200 1.76 7.25 -5.15
N PRO A 201 2.93 7.54 -5.73
CA PRO A 201 4.20 7.65 -5.02
C PRO A 201 4.16 8.68 -3.88
N PHE A 202 4.97 8.40 -2.85
CA PHE A 202 5.05 9.18 -1.60
C PHE A 202 3.77 9.22 -0.78
N GLY A 203 2.62 8.95 -1.35
CA GLY A 203 1.34 8.74 -0.69
C GLY A 203 0.75 9.93 0.09
N ASN A 204 1.38 11.10 0.08
CA ASN A 204 0.88 12.28 0.79
C ASN A 204 -0.04 13.13 -0.11
N ILE A 205 -0.83 14.04 0.50
CA ILE A 205 -1.81 14.85 -0.22
C ILE A 205 -1.16 15.87 -1.17
N GLU A 206 0.10 16.18 -0.96
CA GLU A 206 0.90 17.09 -1.78
C GLU A 206 1.50 16.38 -3.01
N SER A 207 1.36 15.04 -3.12
CA SER A 207 1.85 14.24 -4.26
C SER A 207 0.82 14.07 -5.37
N ILE A 208 -0.41 14.53 -5.14
CA ILE A 208 -1.55 14.36 -6.03
C ILE A 208 -2.32 15.69 -6.13
N ASP A 209 -2.86 15.98 -7.29
CA ASP A 209 -3.70 17.14 -7.58
C ASP A 209 -4.97 16.72 -8.34
N PRO A 210 -5.93 17.64 -8.59
CA PRO A 210 -7.15 17.29 -9.31
C PRO A 210 -6.90 16.68 -10.70
N SER A 211 -5.89 17.15 -11.43
CA SER A 211 -5.59 16.65 -12.78
C SER A 211 -5.09 15.20 -12.75
N SER A 212 -4.16 14.89 -11.85
CA SER A 212 -3.67 13.52 -11.65
C SER A 212 -4.77 12.61 -11.12
N TYR A 213 -5.64 13.12 -10.25
CA TYR A 213 -6.76 12.35 -9.72
C TYR A 213 -7.77 11.96 -10.82
N GLU A 214 -8.10 12.87 -11.74
CA GLU A 214 -8.97 12.58 -12.88
C GLU A 214 -8.42 11.47 -13.79
N LEU A 215 -7.11 11.47 -14.05
CA LEU A 215 -6.48 10.40 -14.81
C LEU A 215 -6.52 9.06 -14.06
N ILE A 216 -6.26 9.05 -12.75
CA ILE A 216 -6.37 7.85 -11.93
C ILE A 216 -7.80 7.30 -12.03
N ARG A 217 -8.82 8.15 -11.86
CA ARG A 217 -10.23 7.78 -11.92
C ARG A 217 -10.66 7.22 -13.29
N SER A 218 -10.04 7.68 -14.38
CA SER A 218 -10.38 7.22 -15.73
C SER A 218 -9.96 5.78 -16.04
N HIS A 219 -9.02 5.23 -15.25
CA HIS A 219 -8.40 3.92 -15.55
C HIS A 219 -8.49 2.93 -14.38
N TYR A 220 -8.43 3.40 -13.13
CA TYR A 220 -8.39 2.52 -11.96
C TYR A 220 -9.69 2.58 -11.15
N GLU A 221 -10.04 1.46 -10.53
CA GLU A 221 -11.20 1.35 -9.64
C GLU A 221 -10.85 1.71 -8.19
N PHE A 222 -9.60 1.44 -7.79
CA PHE A 222 -9.12 1.66 -6.42
C PHE A 222 -7.82 2.44 -6.43
N SER A 223 -7.72 3.45 -5.56
CA SER A 223 -6.47 4.18 -5.37
C SER A 223 -6.11 4.32 -3.89
N CYS A 224 -4.85 4.04 -3.59
CA CYS A 224 -4.29 4.03 -2.25
C CYS A 224 -3.37 5.23 -2.01
N SER A 225 -3.54 5.86 -0.84
CA SER A 225 -2.64 6.87 -0.30
C SER A 225 -1.66 6.28 0.71
N GLY A 226 -0.69 7.07 1.19
CA GLY A 226 0.09 6.81 2.40
C GLY A 226 -0.45 7.55 3.64
N ILE A 227 -1.67 8.07 3.57
CA ILE A 227 -2.34 8.78 4.66
C ILE A 227 -2.98 7.75 5.59
N ARG A 228 -2.67 7.80 6.88
CA ARG A 228 -3.16 6.83 7.87
C ARG A 228 -4.64 7.00 8.15
N GLY A 229 -5.32 5.86 8.38
CA GLY A 229 -6.72 5.85 8.77
C GLY A 229 -7.43 4.52 8.56
N LEU A 230 -8.66 4.46 9.06
CA LEU A 230 -9.59 3.36 8.87
C LEU A 230 -10.36 3.54 7.57
N ASN A 231 -10.54 2.47 6.81
CA ASN A 231 -11.41 2.40 5.65
C ASN A 231 -12.73 1.70 5.99
N SER A 232 -13.81 2.10 5.35
CA SER A 232 -15.16 1.54 5.51
C SER A 232 -15.96 1.73 4.21
N ASN A 233 -17.22 1.32 4.20
CA ASN A 233 -18.16 1.57 3.11
C ASN A 233 -18.47 3.07 2.87
N GLN A 234 -17.98 3.96 3.72
CA GLN A 234 -18.04 5.41 3.51
C GLN A 234 -16.75 5.97 2.88
N THR A 235 -15.71 5.16 2.78
CA THR A 235 -14.44 5.54 2.16
C THR A 235 -14.57 5.47 0.65
N HIS A 236 -14.20 6.55 -0.04
CA HIS A 236 -14.20 6.55 -1.50
C HIS A 236 -13.15 5.55 -2.03
N PRO A 237 -13.47 4.66 -2.98
CA PRO A 237 -12.55 3.64 -3.48
C PRO A 237 -11.23 4.19 -4.01
N LEU A 238 -11.24 5.38 -4.58
CA LEU A 238 -10.04 6.08 -5.07
C LEU A 238 -9.36 6.95 -4.00
N ALA A 239 -9.69 6.80 -2.71
CA ALA A 239 -9.13 7.58 -1.61
C ALA A 239 -8.83 6.70 -0.38
N LEU A 240 -8.29 5.49 -0.61
CA LEU A 240 -8.00 4.54 0.45
C LEU A 240 -6.83 5.00 1.31
N LEU A 241 -7.01 4.84 2.62
CA LEU A 241 -6.03 5.21 3.64
C LEU A 241 -5.17 4.01 3.98
N ARG A 242 -3.85 4.22 4.21
CA ARG A 242 -2.91 3.16 4.53
C ARG A 242 -2.01 3.49 5.70
N ASP A 243 -1.69 2.49 6.49
CA ASP A 243 -0.75 2.57 7.60
C ASP A 243 0.61 2.03 7.18
N CYS A 244 1.58 2.91 6.97
CA CYS A 244 2.96 2.50 6.73
C CYS A 244 3.51 1.80 7.97
N MET A 245 4.03 0.58 7.78
CA MET A 245 4.54 -0.31 8.81
C MET A 245 6.00 -0.62 8.57
N ASP A 246 6.78 -0.58 9.65
CA ASP A 246 8.14 -1.10 9.66
C ASP A 246 8.19 -2.35 10.57
N PRO A 247 8.50 -3.54 10.00
CA PRO A 247 8.58 -4.77 10.78
C PRO A 247 9.62 -4.73 11.91
N MET A 248 10.62 -3.84 11.81
CA MET A 248 11.66 -3.66 12.83
C MET A 248 11.22 -2.79 14.01
N SER A 249 10.11 -2.10 13.89
CA SER A 249 9.56 -1.30 14.97
C SER A 249 9.19 -2.17 16.19
N PRO A 250 9.26 -1.63 17.43
CA PRO A 250 8.79 -2.33 18.62
C PRO A 250 7.33 -2.77 18.50
N LEU A 251 6.99 -3.96 18.99
CA LEU A 251 5.62 -4.51 18.93
C LEU A 251 4.56 -3.59 19.53
N ASP A 252 4.87 -2.90 20.63
CA ASP A 252 3.94 -1.93 21.24
C ASP A 252 3.63 -0.77 20.30
N TYR A 253 4.61 -0.32 19.52
CA TYR A 253 4.38 0.72 18.52
C TYR A 253 3.57 0.17 17.34
N GLN A 254 3.89 -1.03 16.85
CA GLN A 254 3.13 -1.69 15.80
C GLN A 254 1.66 -1.86 16.22
N GLU A 255 1.40 -2.38 17.42
CA GLU A 255 0.02 -2.51 17.95
C GLU A 255 -0.67 -1.15 18.11
N PHE A 256 0.05 -0.11 18.53
CA PHE A 256 -0.50 1.25 18.60
C PHE A 256 -0.95 1.76 17.23
N VAL A 257 -0.18 1.50 16.16
CA VAL A 257 -0.55 1.82 14.78
C VAL A 257 -1.77 0.99 14.34
N LEU A 258 -1.75 -0.33 14.55
CA LEU A 258 -2.85 -1.23 14.20
C LEU A 258 -4.18 -0.86 14.87
N LEU A 259 -4.12 -0.24 16.05
CA LEU A 259 -5.28 0.30 16.78
C LEU A 259 -5.73 1.69 16.30
N GLY A 260 -5.04 2.30 15.34
CA GLY A 260 -5.36 3.65 14.86
C GLY A 260 -4.87 4.77 15.77
N GLY A 261 -3.88 4.51 16.62
CA GLY A 261 -3.35 5.49 17.54
C GLY A 261 -2.75 6.74 16.90
N LEU A 262 -2.46 6.68 15.60
CA LEU A 262 -1.95 7.81 14.81
C LEU A 262 -3.02 8.51 13.97
N ASP A 263 -4.23 7.98 13.83
CA ASP A 263 -5.28 8.49 12.92
C ASP A 263 -5.61 9.97 13.17
N PHE A 264 -5.62 10.37 14.43
CA PHE A 264 -5.92 11.76 14.81
C PHE A 264 -5.01 12.78 14.09
N PHE A 265 -3.72 12.45 13.94
CA PHE A 265 -2.74 13.34 13.31
C PHE A 265 -2.93 13.43 11.78
N TYR A 266 -3.60 12.46 11.17
CA TYR A 266 -3.82 12.38 9.73
C TYR A 266 -5.23 12.79 9.31
N ARG A 267 -6.15 13.01 10.24
CA ARG A 267 -7.57 13.28 9.97
C ARG A 267 -7.82 14.44 9.00
N ARG A 268 -7.04 15.52 9.09
CA ARG A 268 -7.17 16.66 8.17
C ARG A 268 -6.76 16.28 6.74
N ARG A 269 -5.68 15.52 6.59
CA ARG A 269 -5.20 15.04 5.28
C ARG A 269 -6.17 14.05 4.65
N ALA A 270 -6.66 13.10 5.43
CA ALA A 270 -7.68 12.14 5.01
C ALA A 270 -8.95 12.87 4.50
N ARG A 271 -9.43 13.87 5.26
CA ARG A 271 -10.58 14.67 4.84
C ARG A 271 -10.32 15.41 3.50
N ARG A 272 -9.14 16.02 3.32
CA ARG A 272 -8.78 16.69 2.05
C ARG A 272 -8.79 15.72 0.88
N LEU A 273 -8.23 14.51 1.07
CA LEU A 273 -8.22 13.47 0.04
C LEU A 273 -9.66 13.03 -0.33
N HIS A 274 -10.51 12.78 0.66
CA HIS A 274 -11.90 12.41 0.41
C HIS A 274 -12.72 13.53 -0.25
N VAL A 275 -12.45 14.80 0.06
CA VAL A 275 -13.08 15.94 -0.62
C VAL A 275 -12.63 16.00 -2.09
N MET A 276 -11.34 15.79 -2.38
CA MET A 276 -10.83 15.73 -3.74
C MET A 276 -11.51 14.62 -4.54
N ALA A 277 -11.66 13.43 -3.93
CA ALA A 277 -12.34 12.30 -4.55
C ALA A 277 -13.81 12.59 -4.90
N LYS A 278 -14.57 13.14 -3.97
CA LYS A 278 -15.98 13.50 -4.17
C LYS A 278 -16.18 14.59 -5.22
N ASN A 279 -15.29 15.59 -5.24
CA ASN A 279 -15.39 16.68 -6.24
C ASN A 279 -15.17 16.17 -7.66
N ALA A 280 -14.28 15.18 -7.83
CA ALA A 280 -14.06 14.54 -9.12
C ALA A 280 -15.28 13.74 -9.61
N ASP A 281 -16.11 13.22 -8.71
CA ASP A 281 -17.38 12.56 -9.08
C ASP A 281 -18.53 13.53 -9.39
N GLY A 282 -18.30 14.86 -9.25
CA GLY A 282 -19.37 15.87 -9.42
C GLY A 282 -20.42 15.86 -8.31
N ILE A 283 -20.11 15.23 -7.18
CA ILE A 283 -20.98 15.19 -5.99
C ILE A 283 -20.61 16.39 -5.12
N HIS A 284 -21.39 17.45 -5.21
CA HIS A 284 -21.27 18.67 -4.39
C HIS A 284 -21.96 18.54 -3.04
#